data_e293bd7ec9129325e5f403b6597465ce
#
_entry.id   e293bd7ec9129325e5f403b6597465ce
#
_cell.length_a   1.000
_cell.length_b   1.000
_cell.length_c   1.000
_cell.angle_alpha   90.00
_cell.angle_beta   90.00
_cell.angle_gamma   90.00
#
_symmetry.space_group_name_H-M   'P 1'
#
loop_
_entity.id
_entity.type
_entity.pdbx_description
1 polymer ?
#
loop_
_entity_poly.entity_id
_entity_poly.type
_entity_poly.pdbx_seq_one_letter_code
_entity_poly.pdbx_strand_id
1 'polypeptide(L)'
;NVLSVLRPGTTNITISQASNDLYSPLSKVISLTVNKATPTLDFPEITKTYGDSDFTPTVTTNSSGNITFSVSDPSIASSLGSSLSIVGAGQTNVTVNIDETENYFSISGSTTMTVNKGTPTIIFNDITKEIDDPDFNINPTSDSSGLMSFSIADSSIASISGNTISILRRGTTTVTVNQSETSLFNSGSATMILTVNGASFDISWYESRIRKAFSIGQYELKEPTYTSDYDGEIRYVSSNLSIGNFTGKTLNFNKIGRVLLSARFEGSDYYQDAVIQVEFDILKDNQVIIPSELPNETPLRDFISIPIPLSATSTSGAPVYIKVEEGSAANLSGTLGNYELITNSQTGIVSITY
;
A
#
# COMPACT_ATOMS: atom_id res chain seq x y z
N ASN A 1 -30.85 -77.89 26.04
CA ASN A 1 -29.39 -77.73 25.89
C ASN A 1 -29.13 -76.86 24.69
N VAL A 2 -28.28 -75.87 24.85
CA VAL A 2 -27.87 -74.96 23.78
C VAL A 2 -26.39 -75.17 23.48
N LEU A 3 -26.06 -75.29 22.23
CA LEU A 3 -24.67 -75.31 21.73
C LEU A 3 -24.24 -73.90 21.29
N SER A 4 -23.14 -73.41 21.84
CA SER A 4 -22.53 -72.11 21.41
C SER A 4 -21.34 -72.45 20.53
N VAL A 5 -21.32 -71.79 19.35
CA VAL A 5 -20.19 -71.84 18.42
C VAL A 5 -19.15 -70.81 18.87
N LEU A 6 -17.90 -71.21 19.08
CA LEU A 6 -16.83 -70.37 19.59
C LEU A 6 -15.82 -69.98 18.48
N ARG A 7 -15.49 -70.92 17.58
CA ARG A 7 -14.52 -70.73 16.48
C ARG A 7 -14.75 -71.81 15.39
N PRO A 8 -14.23 -71.58 14.20
CA PRO A 8 -14.18 -72.55 13.13
C PRO A 8 -13.37 -73.76 13.52
N GLY A 9 -13.73 -74.94 12.98
CA GLY A 9 -13.07 -76.19 13.23
C GLY A 9 -14.08 -77.39 13.27
N THR A 10 -13.57 -78.57 13.47
CA THR A 10 -14.39 -79.79 13.57
C THR A 10 -14.32 -80.33 14.97
N THR A 11 -15.48 -80.68 15.57
CA THR A 11 -15.57 -81.30 16.90
C THR A 11 -16.60 -82.40 16.86
N ASN A 12 -16.42 -83.42 17.73
CA ASN A 12 -17.37 -84.48 17.90
C ASN A 12 -18.30 -84.19 19.08
N ILE A 13 -19.57 -84.33 18.84
CA ILE A 13 -20.62 -84.24 19.86
C ILE A 13 -21.08 -85.65 20.16
N THR A 14 -20.87 -86.09 21.42
CA THR A 14 -21.35 -87.39 21.89
C THR A 14 -22.66 -87.20 22.60
N ILE A 15 -23.68 -87.83 22.10
CA ILE A 15 -25.01 -87.91 22.73
C ILE A 15 -25.12 -89.24 23.43
N SER A 16 -25.33 -89.25 24.74
CA SER A 16 -25.38 -90.46 25.57
C SER A 16 -26.69 -90.54 26.32
N GLN A 17 -27.22 -91.71 26.36
CA GLN A 17 -28.35 -92.08 27.19
C GLN A 17 -27.88 -93.13 28.24
N ALA A 18 -28.16 -92.88 29.50
CA ALA A 18 -27.88 -93.82 30.55
C ALA A 18 -28.79 -95.04 30.46
N SER A 19 -28.34 -96.17 30.98
CA SER A 19 -29.17 -97.36 31.12
C SER A 19 -30.34 -97.13 32.08
N ASN A 20 -31.43 -97.87 31.89
CA ASN A 20 -32.52 -98.05 32.83
C ASN A 20 -32.86 -99.51 32.94
N ASP A 21 -33.91 -99.86 33.68
CA ASP A 21 -34.30 -101.30 33.97
C ASP A 21 -34.62 -102.08 32.71
N LEU A 22 -34.94 -101.47 31.58
CA LEU A 22 -35.37 -102.12 30.35
C LEU A 22 -34.39 -101.99 29.19
N TYR A 23 -33.48 -100.93 29.21
CA TYR A 23 -32.57 -100.60 28.09
C TYR A 23 -31.14 -100.45 28.56
N SER A 24 -30.20 -100.97 27.77
CA SER A 24 -28.76 -100.77 27.94
C SER A 24 -28.37 -99.32 27.56
N PRO A 25 -27.25 -98.78 28.08
CA PRO A 25 -26.79 -97.48 27.72
C PRO A 25 -26.46 -97.38 26.21
N LEU A 26 -26.72 -96.25 25.64
CA LEU A 26 -26.43 -96.01 24.23
C LEU A 26 -25.71 -94.66 24.07
N SER A 27 -24.71 -94.57 23.21
CA SER A 27 -24.09 -93.35 22.79
C SER A 27 -23.97 -93.26 21.28
N LYS A 28 -24.09 -92.06 20.75
CA LYS A 28 -23.91 -91.80 19.36
C LYS A 28 -23.01 -90.55 19.21
N VAL A 29 -22.00 -90.66 18.39
CA VAL A 29 -21.12 -89.53 18.04
C VAL A 29 -21.56 -88.93 16.71
N ILE A 30 -21.70 -87.61 16.66
CA ILE A 30 -21.91 -86.85 15.45
C ILE A 30 -20.79 -85.81 15.30
N SER A 31 -20.27 -85.58 14.09
CA SER A 31 -19.27 -84.58 13.80
C SER A 31 -19.96 -83.23 13.45
N LEU A 32 -19.54 -82.16 14.10
CA LEU A 32 -19.94 -80.80 13.76
C LEU A 32 -18.74 -80.09 13.18
N THR A 33 -18.89 -79.58 11.94
CA THR A 33 -17.91 -78.70 11.28
C THR A 33 -18.45 -77.28 11.26
N VAL A 34 -17.68 -76.37 11.77
CA VAL A 34 -17.93 -74.94 11.72
C VAL A 34 -16.92 -74.34 10.75
N ASN A 35 -17.40 -73.74 9.66
CA ASN A 35 -16.56 -73.10 8.67
C ASN A 35 -16.24 -71.71 9.08
N LYS A 36 -15.12 -71.11 8.52
CA LYS A 36 -14.83 -69.68 8.59
C LYS A 36 -15.97 -68.89 7.95
N ALA A 37 -16.22 -67.68 8.45
CA ALA A 37 -17.20 -66.75 7.87
C ALA A 37 -16.58 -65.96 6.74
N THR A 38 -17.39 -65.49 5.79
CA THR A 38 -16.97 -64.46 4.82
C THR A 38 -17.07 -63.10 5.51
N PRO A 39 -15.99 -62.27 5.54
CA PRO A 39 -16.07 -60.94 6.12
C PRO A 39 -16.93 -60.00 5.28
N THR A 40 -17.44 -58.94 5.92
CA THR A 40 -18.02 -57.78 5.21
C THR A 40 -16.90 -56.84 4.75
N LEU A 41 -17.11 -56.22 3.61
CA LEU A 41 -16.17 -55.22 3.05
C LEU A 41 -16.97 -54.08 2.48
N ASP A 42 -16.72 -52.86 2.98
CA ASP A 42 -17.14 -51.61 2.36
C ASP A 42 -15.88 -50.76 2.06
N PHE A 43 -15.70 -50.43 0.77
CA PHE A 43 -14.55 -49.73 0.29
C PHE A 43 -15.02 -48.63 -0.70
N PRO A 44 -15.30 -47.41 -0.21
CA PRO A 44 -15.87 -46.30 -1.01
C PRO A 44 -14.88 -45.76 -2.03
N GLU A 45 -15.40 -45.01 -3.00
CA GLU A 45 -14.60 -44.27 -3.97
C GLU A 45 -13.69 -43.26 -3.28
N ILE A 46 -12.51 -43.03 -3.88
CA ILE A 46 -11.47 -42.14 -3.36
C ILE A 46 -11.33 -40.96 -4.27
N THR A 47 -11.44 -39.75 -3.72
CA THR A 47 -11.14 -38.52 -4.45
C THR A 47 -10.04 -37.74 -3.73
N LYS A 48 -9.00 -37.38 -4.47
CA LYS A 48 -7.85 -36.61 -4.02
C LYS A 48 -7.47 -35.58 -5.06
N THR A 49 -6.50 -34.70 -4.68
CA THR A 49 -5.92 -33.69 -5.59
C THR A 49 -4.41 -33.91 -5.64
N TYR A 50 -3.81 -33.72 -6.80
CA TYR A 50 -2.35 -33.73 -6.95
C TYR A 50 -1.70 -32.73 -6.01
N GLY A 51 -0.74 -33.18 -5.22
CA GLY A 51 -0.10 -32.42 -4.15
C GLY A 51 -0.62 -32.74 -2.75
N ASP A 52 -1.73 -33.49 -2.60
CA ASP A 52 -2.14 -33.98 -1.30
C ASP A 52 -1.09 -34.95 -0.72
N SER A 53 -0.94 -34.97 0.60
CA SER A 53 -0.03 -35.89 1.30
C SER A 53 -0.49 -37.34 1.23
N ASP A 54 0.43 -38.27 1.51
CA ASP A 54 0.16 -39.71 1.69
C ASP A 54 -0.98 -39.92 2.68
N PHE A 55 -1.83 -40.93 2.43
CA PHE A 55 -3.01 -41.19 3.22
C PHE A 55 -3.32 -42.71 3.31
N THR A 56 -4.06 -43.10 4.33
CA THR A 56 -4.64 -44.42 4.43
C THR A 56 -6.09 -44.39 4.00
N PRO A 57 -6.48 -45.17 2.97
CA PRO A 57 -7.87 -45.26 2.54
C PRO A 57 -8.79 -45.78 3.65
N THR A 58 -10.02 -45.28 3.70
CA THR A 58 -11.04 -45.77 4.64
C THR A 58 -11.59 -47.12 4.15
N VAL A 59 -11.49 -48.14 4.98
CA VAL A 59 -12.05 -49.46 4.73
C VAL A 59 -12.88 -49.87 5.95
N THR A 60 -14.13 -50.32 5.73
CA THR A 60 -14.96 -50.84 6.80
C THR A 60 -15.11 -52.35 6.64
N THR A 61 -14.71 -53.13 7.66
CA THR A 61 -14.79 -54.58 7.71
C THR A 61 -15.03 -55.08 9.12
N ASN A 62 -15.58 -56.27 9.24
CA ASN A 62 -15.69 -57.00 10.51
C ASN A 62 -14.54 -58.02 10.73
N SER A 63 -13.57 -58.09 9.79
CA SER A 63 -12.37 -58.90 9.93
C SER A 63 -11.23 -58.10 10.59
N SER A 64 -10.42 -58.80 11.39
CA SER A 64 -9.18 -58.25 11.96
C SER A 64 -7.94 -58.60 11.15
N GLY A 65 -8.12 -59.10 9.91
CA GLY A 65 -7.02 -59.43 9.00
C GLY A 65 -6.20 -58.19 8.61
N ASN A 66 -4.93 -58.41 8.29
CA ASN A 66 -4.07 -57.33 7.83
C ASN A 66 -4.60 -56.74 6.51
N ILE A 67 -4.62 -55.40 6.43
CA ILE A 67 -5.12 -54.65 5.25
C ILE A 67 -3.94 -54.15 4.42
N THR A 68 -3.95 -54.50 3.14
CA THR A 68 -2.96 -54.00 2.16
C THR A 68 -3.67 -53.47 0.92
N PHE A 69 -3.03 -52.53 0.25
CA PHE A 69 -3.56 -51.93 -0.99
C PHE A 69 -2.63 -52.22 -2.16
N SER A 70 -3.23 -52.30 -3.35
CA SER A 70 -2.53 -52.32 -4.63
C SER A 70 -3.21 -51.34 -5.59
N VAL A 71 -2.43 -50.69 -6.47
CA VAL A 71 -2.89 -49.73 -7.41
C VAL A 71 -2.65 -50.21 -8.84
N SER A 72 -3.64 -50.05 -9.73
CA SER A 72 -3.55 -50.56 -11.12
C SER A 72 -2.64 -49.73 -12.00
N ASP A 73 -2.61 -48.40 -11.78
CA ASP A 73 -1.75 -47.47 -12.51
C ASP A 73 -0.78 -46.74 -11.57
N PRO A 74 0.50 -47.15 -11.53
CA PRO A 74 1.49 -46.54 -10.67
C PRO A 74 1.90 -45.11 -11.07
N SER A 75 1.47 -44.61 -12.23
CA SER A 75 1.68 -43.23 -12.63
C SER A 75 0.71 -42.25 -11.95
N ILE A 76 -0.40 -42.77 -11.38
CA ILE A 76 -1.42 -41.99 -10.66
C ILE A 76 -1.21 -42.08 -9.16
N ALA A 77 -1.02 -43.28 -8.63
CA ALA A 77 -0.76 -43.50 -7.21
C ALA A 77 0.13 -44.73 -7.01
N SER A 78 0.85 -44.79 -5.90
CA SER A 78 1.64 -45.94 -5.48
C SER A 78 1.19 -46.41 -4.10
N SER A 79 1.31 -47.74 -3.82
CA SER A 79 0.98 -48.30 -2.54
C SER A 79 2.22 -48.46 -1.65
N LEU A 80 2.09 -48.12 -0.38
CA LEU A 80 3.11 -48.24 0.68
C LEU A 80 2.55 -49.09 1.80
N GLY A 81 2.19 -50.36 1.47
CA GLY A 81 1.53 -51.27 2.43
C GLY A 81 0.09 -50.89 2.74
N SER A 82 -0.15 -50.23 3.87
CA SER A 82 -1.50 -49.78 4.30
C SER A 82 -1.80 -48.35 3.93
N SER A 83 -0.90 -47.60 3.23
CA SER A 83 -1.11 -46.24 2.77
C SER A 83 -0.88 -46.11 1.26
N LEU A 84 -1.40 -45.02 0.71
CA LEU A 84 -1.24 -44.64 -0.70
C LEU A 84 -0.54 -43.30 -0.77
N SER A 85 0.38 -43.17 -1.78
CA SER A 85 1.03 -41.93 -2.16
C SER A 85 0.52 -41.48 -3.53
N ILE A 86 0.26 -40.18 -3.71
CA ILE A 86 -0.20 -39.61 -4.96
C ILE A 86 1.01 -39.31 -5.84
N VAL A 87 1.02 -39.81 -7.08
CA VAL A 87 2.11 -39.65 -8.06
C VAL A 87 1.70 -38.75 -9.20
N GLY A 88 0.45 -38.82 -9.65
CA GLY A 88 -0.06 -38.09 -10.79
C GLY A 88 -1.54 -37.77 -10.70
N ALA A 89 -2.06 -36.98 -11.62
CA ALA A 89 -3.48 -36.70 -11.76
C ALA A 89 -4.12 -37.66 -12.80
N GLY A 90 -5.34 -38.12 -12.52
CA GLY A 90 -6.06 -39.06 -13.38
C GLY A 90 -6.93 -40.03 -12.58
N GLN A 91 -7.32 -41.14 -13.20
CA GLN A 91 -8.12 -42.20 -12.54
C GLN A 91 -7.37 -43.52 -12.55
N THR A 92 -7.44 -44.24 -11.44
CA THR A 92 -6.90 -45.59 -11.29
C THR A 92 -7.82 -46.42 -10.41
N ASN A 93 -7.70 -47.74 -10.49
CA ASN A 93 -8.38 -48.63 -9.57
C ASN A 93 -7.44 -48.97 -8.39
N VAL A 94 -7.98 -48.93 -7.19
CA VAL A 94 -7.32 -49.36 -5.97
C VAL A 94 -8.00 -50.64 -5.49
N THR A 95 -7.21 -51.68 -5.26
CA THR A 95 -7.69 -52.94 -4.70
C THR A 95 -7.22 -53.05 -3.27
N VAL A 96 -8.16 -53.28 -2.36
CA VAL A 96 -7.88 -53.62 -0.98
C VAL A 96 -7.85 -55.16 -0.83
N ASN A 97 -6.87 -55.68 -0.11
CA ASN A 97 -6.78 -57.10 0.26
C ASN A 97 -6.76 -57.17 1.79
N ILE A 98 -7.62 -58.04 2.33
CA ILE A 98 -7.72 -58.35 3.77
C ILE A 98 -7.34 -59.79 3.97
N ASP A 99 -6.30 -60.03 4.76
CA ASP A 99 -5.77 -61.37 5.00
C ASP A 99 -6.77 -62.22 5.75
N GLU A 100 -6.67 -63.54 5.53
CA GLU A 100 -7.40 -64.55 6.27
C GLU A 100 -7.04 -64.48 7.78
N THR A 101 -8.03 -64.74 8.63
CA THR A 101 -7.89 -64.88 10.07
C THR A 101 -8.34 -66.24 10.57
N GLU A 102 -8.28 -66.48 11.86
CA GLU A 102 -8.83 -67.74 12.45
C GLU A 102 -10.32 -67.87 12.12
N ASN A 103 -11.09 -66.73 12.14
CA ASN A 103 -12.57 -66.80 12.05
C ASN A 103 -13.10 -66.40 10.65
N TYR A 104 -12.31 -65.77 9.84
CA TYR A 104 -12.75 -65.22 8.54
C TYR A 104 -11.82 -65.64 7.40
N PHE A 105 -12.42 -65.90 6.23
CA PHE A 105 -11.67 -66.04 4.98
C PHE A 105 -11.03 -64.69 4.58
N SER A 106 -10.02 -64.75 3.73
CA SER A 106 -9.53 -63.53 3.04
C SER A 106 -10.61 -62.93 2.15
N ILE A 107 -10.58 -61.62 1.95
CA ILE A 107 -11.46 -60.92 1.03
C ILE A 107 -10.69 -59.82 0.31
N SER A 108 -11.07 -59.55 -0.93
CA SER A 108 -10.57 -58.40 -1.69
C SER A 108 -11.72 -57.64 -2.37
N GLY A 109 -11.53 -56.36 -2.55
CA GLY A 109 -12.47 -55.49 -3.26
C GLY A 109 -11.72 -54.33 -3.95
N SER A 110 -12.33 -53.78 -4.98
CA SER A 110 -11.72 -52.66 -5.73
C SER A 110 -12.65 -51.47 -5.78
N THR A 111 -12.07 -50.28 -5.76
CA THR A 111 -12.79 -49.02 -5.95
C THR A 111 -12.01 -48.09 -6.91
N THR A 112 -12.71 -47.12 -7.49
CA THR A 112 -12.10 -46.09 -8.32
C THR A 112 -11.49 -45.02 -7.41
N MET A 113 -10.24 -44.65 -7.72
CA MET A 113 -9.56 -43.48 -7.18
C MET A 113 -9.42 -42.44 -8.27
N THR A 114 -9.95 -41.23 -8.03
CA THR A 114 -9.80 -40.06 -8.88
C THR A 114 -8.86 -39.06 -8.21
N VAL A 115 -7.79 -38.72 -8.90
CA VAL A 115 -6.88 -37.63 -8.49
C VAL A 115 -7.08 -36.47 -9.42
N ASN A 116 -7.64 -35.39 -8.90
CA ASN A 116 -7.82 -34.15 -9.63
C ASN A 116 -6.47 -33.44 -9.83
N LYS A 117 -6.36 -32.61 -10.86
CA LYS A 117 -5.20 -31.72 -11.04
C LYS A 117 -5.09 -30.73 -9.87
N GLY A 118 -3.87 -30.44 -9.48
CA GLY A 118 -3.56 -29.38 -8.51
C GLY A 118 -3.80 -27.96 -9.09
N THR A 119 -3.83 -26.96 -8.23
CA THR A 119 -3.78 -25.56 -8.61
C THR A 119 -2.34 -25.08 -8.45
N PRO A 120 -1.71 -24.48 -9.49
CA PRO A 120 -0.34 -24.02 -9.37
C PRO A 120 -0.22 -22.85 -8.41
N THR A 121 0.86 -22.83 -7.63
CA THR A 121 1.25 -21.70 -6.79
C THR A 121 2.26 -20.86 -7.56
N ILE A 122 1.86 -19.66 -7.99
CA ILE A 122 2.70 -18.74 -8.73
C ILE A 122 3.13 -17.60 -7.80
N ILE A 123 4.44 -17.40 -7.63
CA ILE A 123 5.02 -16.28 -6.87
C ILE A 123 5.44 -15.22 -7.87
N PHE A 124 4.81 -14.05 -7.79
CA PHE A 124 5.02 -12.92 -8.69
C PHE A 124 4.99 -11.63 -7.86
N ASN A 125 6.18 -11.17 -7.46
CA ASN A 125 6.34 -10.05 -6.53
C ASN A 125 6.30 -8.71 -7.24
N ASP A 126 5.81 -7.67 -6.55
CA ASP A 126 5.81 -6.30 -7.02
C ASP A 126 7.23 -5.79 -7.30
N ILE A 127 7.33 -4.92 -8.31
CA ILE A 127 8.60 -4.34 -8.76
C ILE A 127 8.46 -2.82 -8.80
N THR A 128 9.48 -2.15 -8.26
CA THR A 128 9.65 -0.70 -8.40
C THR A 128 10.88 -0.42 -9.24
N LYS A 129 10.76 0.50 -10.18
CA LYS A 129 11.77 0.94 -11.14
C LYS A 129 11.79 2.45 -11.26
N GLU A 130 12.92 3.00 -11.70
CA GLU A 130 13.03 4.39 -12.14
C GLU A 130 12.77 4.47 -13.64
N ILE A 131 12.31 5.63 -14.12
CA ILE A 131 11.95 5.81 -15.53
C ILE A 131 13.13 5.62 -16.47
N ASP A 132 14.35 5.86 -16.00
CA ASP A 132 15.59 5.72 -16.75
C ASP A 132 16.22 4.32 -16.65
N ASP A 133 15.58 3.40 -15.92
CA ASP A 133 16.07 2.03 -15.83
C ASP A 133 15.97 1.36 -17.22
N PRO A 134 16.96 0.55 -17.59
CA PRO A 134 16.92 -0.22 -18.84
C PRO A 134 15.82 -1.27 -18.81
N ASP A 135 15.49 -1.79 -19.98
CA ASP A 135 14.64 -2.97 -20.14
C ASP A 135 15.06 -4.10 -19.22
N PHE A 136 14.11 -4.79 -18.62
CA PHE A 136 14.38 -5.84 -17.65
C PHE A 136 13.46 -7.06 -17.83
N ASN A 137 13.93 -8.22 -17.38
CA ASN A 137 13.16 -9.44 -17.45
C ASN A 137 12.42 -9.71 -16.14
N ILE A 138 11.18 -10.16 -16.25
CA ILE A 138 10.38 -10.68 -15.15
C ILE A 138 10.46 -12.20 -15.14
N ASN A 139 10.64 -12.78 -13.94
CA ASN A 139 10.83 -14.22 -13.76
C ASN A 139 10.02 -14.70 -12.56
N PRO A 140 8.68 -14.85 -12.69
CA PRO A 140 7.88 -15.47 -11.65
C PRO A 140 8.29 -16.93 -11.46
N THR A 141 8.11 -17.45 -10.26
CA THR A 141 8.37 -18.86 -9.94
C THR A 141 7.04 -19.61 -9.75
N SER A 142 7.02 -20.88 -10.09
CA SER A 142 5.85 -21.75 -9.93
C SER A 142 6.27 -23.19 -9.60
N ASP A 143 5.39 -23.90 -8.92
CA ASP A 143 5.48 -25.36 -8.73
C ASP A 143 5.00 -26.16 -9.93
N SER A 144 4.41 -25.51 -10.94
CA SER A 144 3.99 -26.09 -12.21
C SER A 144 4.97 -25.77 -13.34
N SER A 145 5.14 -26.71 -14.29
CA SER A 145 5.96 -26.54 -15.49
C SER A 145 5.20 -25.95 -16.69
N GLY A 146 3.95 -25.51 -16.51
CA GLY A 146 3.14 -24.93 -17.58
C GLY A 146 3.78 -23.67 -18.16
N LEU A 147 3.62 -23.46 -19.47
CA LEU A 147 4.15 -22.29 -20.16
C LEU A 147 3.52 -21.01 -19.61
N MET A 148 4.36 -19.99 -19.36
CA MET A 148 3.92 -18.68 -18.90
C MET A 148 3.78 -17.71 -20.06
N SER A 149 2.73 -16.91 -20.01
CA SER A 149 2.50 -15.75 -20.89
C SER A 149 2.18 -14.52 -20.03
N PHE A 150 2.52 -13.34 -20.55
CA PHE A 150 2.44 -12.11 -19.80
C PHE A 150 1.60 -11.07 -20.53
N SER A 151 0.94 -10.23 -19.74
CA SER A 151 0.23 -9.05 -20.24
C SER A 151 0.35 -7.89 -19.27
N ILE A 152 0.20 -6.67 -19.78
CA ILE A 152 0.26 -5.43 -19.01
C ILE A 152 -1.06 -4.69 -19.17
N ALA A 153 -1.56 -4.12 -18.08
CA ALA A 153 -2.87 -3.48 -18.06
C ALA A 153 -2.83 -2.08 -18.71
N ASP A 154 -1.78 -1.30 -18.47
CA ASP A 154 -1.60 0.02 -19.05
C ASP A 154 -0.32 0.07 -19.88
N SER A 155 -0.49 -0.05 -21.21
CA SER A 155 0.60 0.00 -22.17
C SER A 155 1.20 1.40 -22.39
N SER A 156 0.63 2.43 -21.79
CA SER A 156 1.21 3.78 -21.81
C SER A 156 2.33 3.95 -20.78
N ILE A 157 2.33 3.12 -19.70
CA ILE A 157 3.34 3.15 -18.64
C ILE A 157 4.52 2.26 -18.99
N ALA A 158 4.27 1.06 -19.49
CA ALA A 158 5.29 0.13 -19.91
C ALA A 158 4.76 -0.82 -20.99
N SER A 159 5.63 -1.34 -21.83
CA SER A 159 5.31 -2.39 -22.79
C SER A 159 5.96 -3.71 -22.40
N ILE A 160 5.41 -4.84 -22.91
CA ILE A 160 5.93 -6.15 -22.62
C ILE A 160 6.08 -6.98 -23.89
N SER A 161 7.22 -7.64 -24.06
CA SER A 161 7.49 -8.55 -25.15
C SER A 161 8.13 -9.83 -24.60
N GLY A 162 7.41 -10.96 -24.69
CA GLY A 162 7.81 -12.16 -23.97
C GLY A 162 7.79 -11.90 -22.46
N ASN A 163 8.95 -12.03 -21.82
CA ASN A 163 9.14 -11.70 -20.40
C ASN A 163 9.94 -10.41 -20.17
N THR A 164 10.21 -9.62 -21.22
CA THR A 164 10.97 -8.36 -21.13
C THR A 164 10.00 -7.19 -21.05
N ILE A 165 10.18 -6.35 -20.05
CA ILE A 165 9.45 -5.09 -19.87
C ILE A 165 10.33 -3.92 -20.27
N SER A 166 9.77 -3.01 -21.11
CA SER A 166 10.35 -1.71 -21.48
C SER A 166 9.52 -0.61 -20.85
N ILE A 167 10.16 0.28 -20.10
CA ILE A 167 9.54 1.40 -19.40
C ILE A 167 9.28 2.54 -20.40
N LEU A 168 8.10 3.16 -20.34
CA LEU A 168 7.70 4.24 -21.26
C LEU A 168 7.39 5.55 -20.52
N ARG A 169 6.79 5.48 -19.33
CA ARG A 169 6.33 6.64 -18.56
C ARG A 169 6.26 6.32 -17.08
N ARG A 170 6.40 7.32 -16.21
CA ARG A 170 6.14 7.13 -14.77
C ARG A 170 4.68 6.75 -14.51
N GLY A 171 4.46 5.98 -13.47
CA GLY A 171 3.11 5.56 -13.08
C GLY A 171 3.09 4.17 -12.47
N THR A 172 1.90 3.64 -12.32
CA THR A 172 1.70 2.31 -11.74
C THR A 172 0.78 1.50 -12.65
N THR A 173 1.20 0.29 -12.98
CA THR A 173 0.42 -0.63 -13.81
C THR A 173 0.47 -2.04 -13.25
N THR A 174 -0.52 -2.85 -13.61
CA THR A 174 -0.56 -4.27 -13.24
C THR A 174 -0.02 -5.13 -14.38
N VAL A 175 0.90 -6.02 -14.05
CA VAL A 175 1.37 -7.08 -14.94
C VAL A 175 0.76 -8.39 -14.50
N THR A 176 0.17 -9.12 -15.45
CA THR A 176 -0.47 -10.42 -15.22
C THR A 176 0.38 -11.50 -15.87
N VAL A 177 0.67 -12.56 -15.12
CA VAL A 177 1.18 -13.83 -15.66
C VAL A 177 0.05 -14.83 -15.72
N ASN A 178 -0.11 -15.51 -16.87
CA ASN A 178 -0.98 -16.66 -17.05
C ASN A 178 -0.13 -17.88 -17.32
N GLN A 179 -0.37 -18.95 -16.57
CA GLN A 179 0.32 -20.22 -16.72
C GLN A 179 -0.63 -21.26 -17.30
N SER A 180 -0.17 -21.94 -18.36
CA SER A 180 -0.94 -22.99 -19.03
C SER A 180 -1.10 -24.22 -18.15
N GLU A 181 -2.19 -24.94 -18.39
CA GLU A 181 -2.45 -26.27 -17.82
C GLU A 181 -1.36 -27.27 -18.20
N THR A 182 -1.12 -28.23 -17.31
CA THR A 182 -0.25 -29.40 -17.52
C THR A 182 -1.01 -30.69 -17.27
N SER A 183 -0.32 -31.83 -17.34
CA SER A 183 -0.91 -33.11 -16.92
C SER A 183 -1.23 -33.14 -15.42
N LEU A 184 -0.51 -32.39 -14.58
CA LEU A 184 -0.61 -32.43 -13.13
C LEU A 184 -1.33 -31.23 -12.51
N PHE A 185 -1.31 -30.07 -13.18
CA PHE A 185 -1.87 -28.82 -12.68
C PHE A 185 -2.89 -28.21 -13.65
N ASN A 186 -3.91 -27.60 -13.12
CA ASN A 186 -4.80 -26.70 -13.87
C ASN A 186 -4.03 -25.45 -14.35
N SER A 187 -4.63 -24.68 -15.25
CA SER A 187 -4.14 -23.34 -15.55
C SER A 187 -4.22 -22.45 -14.31
N GLY A 188 -3.29 -21.50 -14.20
CA GLY A 188 -3.25 -20.53 -13.11
C GLY A 188 -2.90 -19.13 -13.58
N SER A 189 -3.10 -18.14 -12.73
CA SER A 189 -2.69 -16.76 -12.98
C SER A 189 -2.26 -16.07 -11.69
N ALA A 190 -1.36 -15.09 -11.82
CA ALA A 190 -0.97 -14.19 -10.74
C ALA A 190 -0.71 -12.79 -11.31
N THR A 191 -0.73 -11.80 -10.44
CA THR A 191 -0.48 -10.40 -10.81
C THR A 191 0.61 -9.81 -9.93
N MET A 192 1.35 -8.86 -10.49
CA MET A 192 2.24 -7.96 -9.74
C MET A 192 1.94 -6.52 -10.09
N ILE A 193 2.29 -5.60 -9.19
CA ILE A 193 2.27 -4.17 -9.41
C ILE A 193 3.67 -3.73 -9.87
N LEU A 194 3.73 -3.12 -11.06
CA LEU A 194 4.89 -2.39 -11.52
C LEU A 194 4.69 -0.91 -11.19
N THR A 195 5.57 -0.37 -10.35
CA THR A 195 5.65 1.07 -10.06
C THR A 195 6.87 1.64 -10.75
N VAL A 196 6.66 2.65 -11.60
CA VAL A 196 7.72 3.42 -12.26
C VAL A 196 7.77 4.80 -11.64
N ASN A 197 8.84 5.08 -10.92
CA ASN A 197 9.10 6.42 -10.37
C ASN A 197 9.59 7.36 -11.47
N GLY A 198 9.23 8.65 -11.37
CA GLY A 198 9.77 9.68 -12.25
C GLY A 198 11.19 10.06 -11.88
N ALA A 199 11.94 10.59 -12.84
CA ALA A 199 13.27 11.13 -12.60
C ALA A 199 13.21 12.31 -11.62
N SER A 200 14.19 12.41 -10.74
CA SER A 200 14.39 13.60 -9.93
C SER A 200 15.01 14.73 -10.78
N PHE A 201 14.74 15.96 -10.45
CA PHE A 201 15.32 17.12 -11.12
C PHE A 201 15.67 18.21 -10.13
N ASP A 202 16.69 19.01 -10.50
CA ASP A 202 17.14 20.11 -9.66
C ASP A 202 16.23 21.33 -9.84
N ILE A 203 15.80 21.91 -8.71
CA ILE A 203 15.01 23.15 -8.66
C ILE A 203 15.61 24.11 -7.63
N SER A 204 15.67 25.39 -7.94
CA SER A 204 16.17 26.41 -7.02
C SER A 204 15.47 27.76 -7.20
N TRP A 205 15.29 28.47 -6.07
CA TRP A 205 14.95 29.88 -6.09
C TRP A 205 16.20 30.73 -6.15
N TYR A 206 16.10 31.91 -6.77
CA TYR A 206 17.20 32.91 -6.81
C TYR A 206 17.54 33.46 -5.42
N GLU A 207 16.54 33.52 -4.55
CA GLU A 207 16.65 34.10 -3.22
C GLU A 207 15.98 33.13 -2.21
N SER A 208 16.57 32.99 -1.05
CA SER A 208 15.96 32.26 0.05
C SER A 208 14.82 33.03 0.72
N ARG A 209 14.78 34.35 0.51
CA ARG A 209 13.79 35.26 1.07
C ARG A 209 13.59 36.50 0.20
N ILE A 210 12.35 36.83 -0.12
CA ILE A 210 11.94 37.99 -0.90
C ILE A 210 11.27 39.00 0.04
N ARG A 211 11.59 40.30 -0.12
CA ARG A 211 11.01 41.37 0.70
C ARG A 211 10.49 42.48 -0.21
N LYS A 212 9.22 42.88 -0.02
CA LYS A 212 8.58 43.93 -0.81
C LYS A 212 7.72 44.82 0.09
N ALA A 213 7.63 46.11 -0.26
CA ALA A 213 6.76 47.05 0.41
C ALA A 213 5.29 46.82 0.03
N PHE A 214 4.36 47.06 0.94
CA PHE A 214 2.93 46.83 0.71
C PHE A 214 2.35 47.72 -0.40
N SER A 215 2.86 48.97 -0.59
CA SER A 215 2.40 49.90 -1.60
C SER A 215 2.57 49.42 -3.04
N ILE A 216 3.41 48.40 -3.27
CA ILE A 216 3.58 47.77 -4.59
C ILE A 216 2.29 47.09 -5.03
N GLY A 217 1.48 46.60 -4.08
CA GLY A 217 0.18 46.01 -4.30
C GLY A 217 0.21 44.57 -4.84
N GLN A 218 1.13 44.31 -5.77
CA GLN A 218 1.33 42.99 -6.36
C GLN A 218 2.79 42.79 -6.76
N TYR A 219 3.18 41.53 -6.88
CA TYR A 219 4.54 41.17 -7.30
C TYR A 219 4.51 39.96 -8.23
N GLU A 220 5.02 40.11 -9.45
CA GLU A 220 5.21 38.96 -10.32
C GLU A 220 6.42 38.17 -9.85
N LEU A 221 6.16 36.93 -9.44
CA LEU A 221 7.19 36.04 -8.91
C LEU A 221 8.08 35.58 -10.06
N LYS A 222 9.38 35.74 -9.89
CA LYS A 222 10.35 35.18 -10.82
C LYS A 222 10.33 33.67 -10.71
N GLU A 223 10.20 32.97 -11.83
CA GLU A 223 10.18 31.50 -11.85
C GLU A 223 11.46 30.94 -11.22
N PRO A 224 11.36 29.85 -10.47
CA PRO A 224 12.53 29.12 -10.02
C PRO A 224 13.32 28.59 -11.23
N THR A 225 14.61 28.38 -11.07
CA THR A 225 15.38 27.62 -12.05
C THR A 225 15.14 26.16 -11.88
N TYR A 226 14.99 25.44 -12.97
CA TYR A 226 14.76 24.00 -13.00
C TYR A 226 15.33 23.39 -14.28
N THR A 227 15.33 22.06 -14.37
CA THR A 227 15.75 21.31 -15.55
C THR A 227 14.92 21.73 -16.77
N SER A 228 15.57 22.05 -17.89
CA SER A 228 14.99 22.74 -19.04
C SER A 228 13.96 21.95 -19.85
N ASP A 229 13.90 20.64 -19.68
CA ASP A 229 13.01 19.72 -20.39
C ASP A 229 11.80 19.27 -19.54
N TYR A 230 11.57 19.92 -18.38
CA TYR A 230 10.36 19.69 -17.60
C TYR A 230 9.12 20.12 -18.42
N ASP A 231 8.20 19.19 -18.60
CA ASP A 231 7.00 19.30 -19.43
C ASP A 231 5.69 19.42 -18.62
N GLY A 232 5.79 19.39 -17.29
CA GLY A 232 4.65 19.48 -16.40
C GLY A 232 4.19 20.90 -16.08
N GLU A 233 3.16 21.04 -15.27
CA GLU A 233 2.60 22.31 -14.82
C GLU A 233 3.34 22.86 -13.58
N ILE A 234 3.60 24.17 -13.55
CA ILE A 234 4.12 24.86 -12.35
C ILE A 234 2.99 25.66 -11.73
N ARG A 235 2.61 25.30 -10.51
CA ARG A 235 1.55 25.95 -9.75
C ARG A 235 2.11 26.69 -8.55
N TYR A 236 1.72 27.98 -8.40
CA TYR A 236 2.13 28.81 -7.29
C TYR A 236 1.07 28.86 -6.19
N VAL A 237 1.50 28.67 -4.94
CA VAL A 237 0.61 28.62 -3.77
C VAL A 237 1.17 29.46 -2.63
N SER A 238 0.31 30.21 -1.95
CA SER A 238 0.63 30.94 -0.72
C SER A 238 0.16 30.16 0.51
N SER A 239 0.98 30.12 1.55
CA SER A 239 0.60 29.48 2.84
C SER A 239 -0.48 30.24 3.59
N ASN A 240 -0.73 31.53 3.25
CA ASN A 240 -1.77 32.34 3.89
C ASN A 240 -2.39 33.32 2.90
N LEU A 241 -3.58 32.97 2.42
CA LEU A 241 -4.32 33.77 1.45
C LEU A 241 -4.80 35.13 1.99
N SER A 242 -4.90 35.29 3.31
CA SER A 242 -5.26 36.59 3.92
C SER A 242 -4.12 37.59 3.90
N ILE A 243 -2.87 37.15 3.72
CA ILE A 243 -1.69 37.99 3.58
C ILE A 243 -1.37 38.24 2.12
N GLY A 244 -1.42 37.17 1.30
CA GLY A 244 -1.22 37.30 -0.15
C GLY A 244 -1.75 36.08 -0.89
N ASN A 245 -2.34 36.31 -2.07
CA ASN A 245 -2.90 35.26 -2.92
C ASN A 245 -2.38 35.40 -4.35
N PHE A 246 -2.29 34.26 -5.06
CA PHE A 246 -1.82 34.21 -6.43
C PHE A 246 -2.94 34.37 -7.47
N THR A 247 -2.62 35.08 -8.56
CA THR A 247 -3.31 34.99 -9.83
C THR A 247 -2.26 34.67 -10.89
N GLY A 248 -2.25 33.39 -11.36
CA GLY A 248 -1.12 32.87 -12.13
C GLY A 248 0.17 32.89 -11.30
N LYS A 249 1.20 33.56 -11.77
CA LYS A 249 2.49 33.80 -11.06
C LYS A 249 2.58 35.11 -10.30
N THR A 250 1.50 35.94 -10.32
CA THR A 250 1.46 37.24 -9.66
C THR A 250 0.89 37.07 -8.25
N LEU A 251 1.67 37.42 -7.22
CA LEU A 251 1.26 37.52 -5.85
C LEU A 251 0.59 38.85 -5.58
N ASN A 252 -0.69 38.89 -5.25
CA ASN A 252 -1.46 40.04 -4.83
C ASN A 252 -1.32 40.23 -3.32
N PHE A 253 -1.02 41.44 -2.86
CA PHE A 253 -0.82 41.78 -1.45
C PHE A 253 -2.16 42.13 -0.77
N ASN A 254 -2.59 41.35 0.17
CA ASN A 254 -3.82 41.57 0.92
C ASN A 254 -3.55 42.21 2.30
N LYS A 255 -2.41 41.88 2.90
CA LYS A 255 -2.03 42.36 4.23
C LYS A 255 -0.51 42.31 4.41
N ILE A 256 0.01 43.19 5.28
CA ILE A 256 1.39 43.13 5.75
C ILE A 256 1.59 41.85 6.54
N GLY A 257 2.72 41.18 6.32
CA GLY A 257 3.06 39.95 7.03
C GLY A 257 4.03 39.06 6.26
N ARG A 258 4.29 37.89 6.82
CA ARG A 258 5.14 36.87 6.21
C ARG A 258 4.28 35.74 5.70
N VAL A 259 4.61 35.25 4.51
CA VAL A 259 4.04 34.04 3.91
C VAL A 259 5.16 33.15 3.37
N LEU A 260 4.90 31.85 3.36
CA LEU A 260 5.70 30.88 2.62
C LEU A 260 5.06 30.70 1.25
N LEU A 261 5.81 30.97 0.20
CA LEU A 261 5.37 30.74 -1.17
C LEU A 261 5.94 29.43 -1.67
N SER A 262 5.12 28.64 -2.34
CA SER A 262 5.52 27.35 -2.91
C SER A 262 5.32 27.39 -4.43
N ALA A 263 6.32 26.94 -5.18
CA ALA A 263 6.15 26.50 -6.56
C ALA A 263 6.08 24.98 -6.57
N ARG A 264 4.96 24.45 -7.04
CA ARG A 264 4.68 23.01 -7.18
C ARG A 264 4.84 22.62 -8.64
N PHE A 265 5.63 21.60 -8.87
CA PHE A 265 5.89 21.01 -10.18
C PHE A 265 5.09 19.73 -10.26
N GLU A 266 4.09 19.65 -11.13
CA GLU A 266 3.09 18.56 -11.20
C GLU A 266 2.83 18.19 -12.67
N GLY A 267 2.35 16.95 -12.90
CA GLY A 267 1.82 16.51 -14.19
C GLY A 267 2.84 16.15 -15.26
N SER A 268 4.11 15.97 -14.93
CA SER A 268 5.10 15.45 -15.86
C SER A 268 4.94 13.96 -16.09
N ASP A 269 5.14 13.49 -17.33
CA ASP A 269 5.16 12.08 -17.65
C ASP A 269 6.51 11.43 -17.34
N TYR A 270 7.54 12.24 -17.18
CA TYR A 270 8.92 11.79 -16.96
C TYR A 270 9.42 12.13 -15.55
N TYR A 271 9.24 13.37 -15.09
CA TYR A 271 9.74 13.83 -13.80
C TYR A 271 8.77 13.55 -12.65
N GLN A 272 9.31 13.27 -11.48
CA GLN A 272 8.52 13.19 -10.25
C GLN A 272 7.97 14.58 -9.85
N ASP A 273 6.87 14.59 -9.07
CA ASP A 273 6.36 15.83 -8.51
C ASP A 273 7.37 16.42 -7.52
N ALA A 274 7.53 17.75 -7.55
CA ALA A 274 8.47 18.44 -6.69
C ALA A 274 7.88 19.76 -6.16
N VAL A 275 8.40 20.23 -5.04
CA VAL A 275 8.00 21.48 -4.41
C VAL A 275 9.23 22.23 -3.96
N ILE A 276 9.31 23.53 -4.32
CA ILE A 276 10.28 24.44 -3.73
C ILE A 276 9.57 25.61 -3.07
N GLN A 277 10.15 26.12 -1.99
CA GLN A 277 9.55 27.16 -1.17
C GLN A 277 10.49 28.33 -0.96
N VAL A 278 9.90 29.55 -0.83
CA VAL A 278 10.61 30.77 -0.50
C VAL A 278 9.83 31.58 0.53
N GLU A 279 10.53 32.16 1.50
CA GLU A 279 9.92 33.13 2.41
C GLU A 279 9.65 34.45 1.68
N PHE A 280 8.46 35.00 1.89
CA PHE A 280 8.07 36.30 1.33
C PHE A 280 7.54 37.19 2.44
N ASP A 281 8.19 38.38 2.63
CA ASP A 281 7.77 39.41 3.57
C ASP A 281 7.11 40.55 2.84
N ILE A 282 5.85 40.85 3.13
CA ILE A 282 5.17 42.08 2.77
C ILE A 282 5.38 43.06 3.92
N LEU A 283 6.20 44.05 3.71
CA LEU A 283 6.65 45.00 4.73
C LEU A 283 5.79 46.25 4.72
N LYS A 284 5.80 46.99 5.84
CA LYS A 284 5.31 48.36 5.87
C LYS A 284 6.13 49.23 4.90
N ASP A 285 5.47 50.19 4.31
CA ASP A 285 6.15 51.23 3.51
C ASP A 285 6.99 52.16 4.41
N ASN A 286 8.08 52.65 3.85
CA ASN A 286 8.79 53.73 4.50
C ASN A 286 7.96 55.01 4.36
N GLN A 287 7.79 55.70 5.45
CA GLN A 287 7.15 57.01 5.44
C GLN A 287 8.20 58.12 5.57
N VAL A 288 7.91 59.25 4.99
CA VAL A 288 8.70 60.43 5.08
C VAL A 288 7.81 61.55 5.67
N ILE A 289 8.33 62.27 6.64
CA ILE A 289 7.70 63.46 7.15
C ILE A 289 8.18 64.65 6.33
N ILE A 290 7.22 65.40 5.78
CA ILE A 290 7.47 66.60 5.01
C ILE A 290 7.01 67.80 5.85
N PRO A 291 7.96 68.53 6.51
CA PRO A 291 7.62 69.73 7.27
C PRO A 291 7.27 70.86 6.33
N SER A 292 6.47 71.81 6.80
CA SER A 292 6.32 73.10 6.16
C SER A 292 7.64 73.90 6.16
N GLU A 293 7.84 74.69 5.14
CA GLU A 293 8.99 75.59 5.14
C GLU A 293 8.91 76.63 6.29
N LEU A 294 10.00 76.77 7.00
CA LEU A 294 10.12 77.71 8.08
C LEU A 294 11.07 78.85 7.65
N PRO A 295 10.81 80.05 8.09
CA PRO A 295 11.77 81.13 7.83
C PRO A 295 13.07 80.82 8.60
N ASN A 296 14.24 80.98 7.92
CA ASN A 296 15.54 80.72 8.51
C ASN A 296 15.82 81.67 9.69
N GLU A 297 15.29 82.87 9.64
CA GLU A 297 15.41 83.86 10.69
C GLU A 297 14.08 84.63 10.86
N THR A 298 13.64 84.71 12.12
CA THR A 298 12.48 85.54 12.47
C THR A 298 12.96 86.63 13.43
N PRO A 299 12.94 87.93 13.01
CA PRO A 299 13.39 88.98 13.91
C PRO A 299 12.44 89.20 15.07
N LEU A 300 13.01 89.38 16.27
CA LEU A 300 12.27 89.77 17.46
C LEU A 300 11.77 91.18 17.29
N ARG A 301 10.48 91.37 17.09
CA ARG A 301 9.87 92.70 16.99
C ARG A 301 9.11 93.02 18.30
N ASP A 302 9.55 93.98 19.02
CA ASP A 302 8.88 94.73 20.09
C ASP A 302 7.90 93.87 21.00
N PHE A 303 8.39 92.80 21.51
CA PHE A 303 7.66 91.86 22.42
C PHE A 303 6.27 91.40 21.93
N ILE A 304 5.96 91.49 20.64
CA ILE A 304 4.72 90.94 20.06
C ILE A 304 5.00 89.57 19.55
N SER A 305 4.40 88.54 20.23
CA SER A 305 4.40 87.16 19.72
C SER A 305 3.59 87.07 18.44
N ILE A 306 4.25 86.94 17.29
CA ILE A 306 3.59 86.61 16.05
C ILE A 306 3.58 85.08 15.91
N PRO A 307 2.43 84.46 15.89
CA PRO A 307 2.37 82.99 15.74
C PRO A 307 2.90 82.61 14.35
N ILE A 308 3.84 81.70 14.29
CA ILE A 308 4.32 81.05 13.08
C ILE A 308 3.61 79.75 12.87
N PRO A 309 2.77 79.58 11.90
CA PRO A 309 2.09 78.33 11.66
C PRO A 309 3.07 77.23 11.33
N LEU A 310 2.92 76.07 12.01
CA LEU A 310 3.70 74.88 11.78
C LEU A 310 2.80 73.79 11.28
N SER A 311 3.19 73.19 10.17
CA SER A 311 2.51 71.98 9.70
C SER A 311 3.55 70.99 9.19
N ALA A 312 3.18 69.73 9.27
CA ALA A 312 3.94 68.68 8.65
C ALA A 312 2.96 67.62 8.15
N THR A 313 3.27 67.03 7.03
CA THR A 313 2.52 65.93 6.45
C THR A 313 3.38 64.69 6.44
N SER A 314 2.77 63.54 6.53
CA SER A 314 3.40 62.24 6.31
C SER A 314 2.97 61.67 4.99
N THR A 315 3.87 61.02 4.27
CA THR A 315 3.54 60.28 3.05
C THR A 315 2.55 59.16 3.31
N SER A 316 2.39 58.71 4.54
CA SER A 316 1.40 57.71 4.95
C SER A 316 0.00 58.30 5.18
N GLY A 317 -0.15 59.61 5.23
CA GLY A 317 -1.37 60.32 5.66
C GLY A 317 -1.67 60.17 7.17
N ALA A 318 -0.79 59.59 7.92
CA ALA A 318 -0.93 59.49 9.40
C ALA A 318 -0.66 60.86 10.05
N PRO A 319 -1.33 61.18 11.20
CA PRO A 319 -1.08 62.40 11.92
C PRO A 319 0.37 62.56 12.34
N VAL A 320 0.94 63.76 12.17
CA VAL A 320 2.30 64.09 12.60
C VAL A 320 2.24 64.93 13.89
N TYR A 321 2.98 64.54 14.89
CA TYR A 321 3.09 65.26 16.14
C TYR A 321 4.39 66.11 16.12
N ILE A 322 4.25 67.37 16.47
CA ILE A 322 5.38 68.31 16.52
C ILE A 322 5.71 68.57 17.99
N LYS A 323 6.97 68.55 18.33
CA LYS A 323 7.47 68.89 19.68
C LYS A 323 8.58 69.94 19.55
N VAL A 324 8.56 70.92 20.42
CA VAL A 324 9.64 71.89 20.59
C VAL A 324 10.42 71.53 21.84
N GLU A 325 11.74 71.60 21.80
CA GLU A 325 12.60 71.28 22.95
C GLU A 325 12.44 72.31 24.06
N GLU A 326 12.47 71.84 25.33
CA GLU A 326 12.42 72.71 26.49
C GLU A 326 13.61 73.68 26.54
N GLY A 327 13.35 74.92 26.90
CA GLY A 327 14.37 75.99 26.95
C GLY A 327 14.62 76.69 25.60
N SER A 328 13.87 76.35 24.57
CA SER A 328 13.92 77.05 23.28
C SER A 328 13.36 78.47 23.37
N ALA A 329 13.75 79.34 22.41
CA ALA A 329 13.28 80.73 22.28
C ALA A 329 11.81 80.82 21.84
N ALA A 330 11.10 79.72 21.75
CA ALA A 330 9.70 79.67 21.38
C ALA A 330 8.96 78.49 22.05
N ASN A 331 7.65 78.63 22.20
CA ASN A 331 6.74 77.63 22.73
C ASN A 331 5.81 77.12 21.62
N LEU A 332 5.44 75.86 21.70
CA LEU A 332 4.45 75.28 20.82
C LEU A 332 3.04 75.48 21.40
N SER A 333 2.13 76.02 20.60
CA SER A 333 0.70 76.12 20.89
C SER A 333 -0.11 75.45 19.77
N GLY A 334 -1.33 75.04 20.09
CA GLY A 334 -2.23 74.48 19.11
C GLY A 334 -2.55 73.01 19.35
N THR A 335 -3.22 72.37 18.40
CA THR A 335 -3.66 70.99 18.43
C THR A 335 -3.17 70.23 17.20
N LEU A 336 -3.26 68.92 17.22
CA LEU A 336 -2.82 68.03 16.15
C LEU A 336 -3.26 68.52 14.76
N GLY A 337 -2.30 68.79 13.86
CA GLY A 337 -2.51 69.29 12.52
C GLY A 337 -2.57 70.83 12.39
N ASN A 338 -2.69 71.57 13.53
CA ASN A 338 -2.74 73.03 13.57
C ASN A 338 -1.86 73.58 14.71
N TYR A 339 -0.56 73.48 14.55
CA TYR A 339 0.39 73.98 15.51
C TYR A 339 0.87 75.38 15.15
N GLU A 340 1.16 76.19 16.14
CA GLU A 340 1.76 77.48 16.02
C GLU A 340 2.98 77.64 16.93
N LEU A 341 4.04 78.19 16.40
CA LEU A 341 5.20 78.51 17.19
C LEU A 341 5.04 79.92 17.68
N ILE A 342 5.03 80.08 19.01
CA ILE A 342 4.93 81.37 19.65
C ILE A 342 6.32 81.72 20.21
N THR A 343 6.94 82.78 19.65
CA THR A 343 8.23 83.27 20.17
C THR A 343 8.07 83.84 21.58
N ASN A 344 9.06 83.59 22.45
CA ASN A 344 9.15 84.17 23.78
C ASN A 344 10.18 85.31 23.76
N SER A 345 10.41 85.90 24.92
CA SER A 345 11.34 87.06 25.02
C SER A 345 12.82 86.69 24.97
N GLN A 346 13.16 85.46 24.63
CA GLN A 346 14.53 84.97 24.57
C GLN A 346 15.00 84.92 23.11
N THR A 347 16.28 85.17 22.92
CA THR A 347 16.94 85.01 21.59
C THR A 347 17.64 83.62 21.62
N GLY A 348 17.53 82.89 20.54
CA GLY A 348 18.17 81.60 20.47
C GLY A 348 17.67 80.76 19.26
N ILE A 349 18.17 79.53 19.13
CA ILE A 349 17.79 78.59 18.11
C ILE A 349 16.60 77.74 18.65
N VAL A 350 15.59 77.57 17.81
CA VAL A 350 14.49 76.68 18.10
C VAL A 350 14.70 75.39 17.32
N SER A 351 14.84 74.30 18.04
CA SER A 351 14.91 72.95 17.42
C SER A 351 13.52 72.34 17.46
N ILE A 352 13.05 71.89 16.31
CA ILE A 352 11.75 71.27 16.11
C ILE A 352 11.96 69.81 15.73
N THR A 353 11.32 68.91 16.47
CA THR A 353 11.30 67.46 16.18
C THR A 353 9.89 67.05 15.69
N TYR A 354 9.83 66.32 14.63
CA TYR A 354 8.60 65.84 13.99
C TYR A 354 8.37 64.37 14.21
#